data_c2fda2989deb6b41a2b3ba0cc53f3a15
#
_entry.id   c2fda2989deb6b41a2b3ba0cc53f3a15
#
_cell.length_a   1.000
_cell.length_b   1.000
_cell.length_c   1.000
_cell.angle_alpha   90.00
_cell.angle_beta   90.00
_cell.angle_gamma   90.00
#
_symmetry.space_group_name_H-M   'P 1'
#
loop_
_entity.id
_entity.type
_entity.pdbx_description
1 polymer ?
#
loop_
_entity_poly.entity_id
_entity_poly.type
_entity_poly.pdbx_seq_one_letter_code
_entity_poly.pdbx_strand_id
1 'polypeptide(L)'
;MKRALRFAFAVTGQLGIGIPSRASTTTVNDEGDGEVERNPNTLVWGFAIEYSIPYLNANVQGTGWSAPFNQLIPVVELSFSTALDRGASGTTGTINPGLIWAGRYFQLAAEAVIPLNNRSGSRVGWVAQLHLFLDYLFPTTIGKPIFAN
;
A
#
# COMPACT_ATOMS: atom_id res chain seq x y z
N MET A 1 24.23 11.84 28.91
CA MET A 1 23.62 11.86 27.56
C MET A 1 22.46 10.86 27.54
N LYS A 2 21.22 11.33 27.38
CA LYS A 2 20.06 10.45 27.17
C LYS A 2 20.16 9.86 25.77
N ARG A 3 20.46 8.57 25.62
CA ARG A 3 20.31 7.86 24.35
C ARG A 3 18.81 7.86 24.01
N ALA A 4 18.41 8.64 23.02
CA ALA A 4 17.08 8.50 22.45
C ALA A 4 16.99 7.07 21.90
N LEU A 5 15.95 6.34 22.31
CA LEU A 5 15.62 5.05 21.72
C LEU A 5 15.31 5.29 20.25
N ARG A 6 16.16 4.79 19.37
CA ARG A 6 15.97 4.86 17.93
C ARG A 6 15.45 3.51 17.46
N PHE A 7 14.23 3.52 16.92
CA PHE A 7 13.60 2.32 16.37
C PHE A 7 13.65 2.40 14.85
N ALA A 8 13.88 1.27 14.22
CA ALA A 8 13.83 1.14 12.75
C ALA A 8 12.41 0.85 12.23
N PHE A 9 11.39 1.01 13.07
CA PHE A 9 9.99 0.84 12.72
C PHE A 9 9.37 2.16 12.26
N ALA A 10 8.54 2.08 11.22
CA ALA A 10 7.59 3.11 10.84
C ALA A 10 6.17 2.55 10.85
N VAL A 11 5.21 3.39 11.24
CA VAL A 11 3.78 3.09 11.14
C VAL A 11 3.15 4.18 10.30
N THR A 12 2.45 3.79 9.26
CA THR A 12 1.69 4.70 8.39
C THR A 12 0.22 4.34 8.41
N GLY A 13 -0.64 5.30 8.13
CA GLY A 13 -2.09 5.09 8.06
C GLY A 13 -2.67 5.83 6.87
N GLN A 14 -3.77 5.30 6.34
CA GLN A 14 -4.55 5.90 5.27
C GLN A 14 -6.02 5.97 5.65
N LEU A 15 -6.69 7.02 5.20
CA LEU A 15 -8.13 7.21 5.33
C LEU A 15 -8.63 7.92 4.07
N GLY A 16 -9.70 7.41 3.47
CA GLY A 16 -10.27 7.98 2.27
C GLY A 16 -11.74 7.62 2.09
N ILE A 17 -12.40 8.31 1.16
CA ILE A 17 -13.77 8.04 0.76
C ILE A 17 -13.78 7.71 -0.72
N GLY A 18 -14.32 6.54 -1.07
CA GLY A 18 -14.58 6.14 -2.44
C GLY A 18 -16.01 6.51 -2.83
N ILE A 19 -16.16 7.32 -3.86
CA ILE A 19 -17.46 7.72 -4.42
C ILE A 19 -17.52 7.19 -5.86
N PRO A 20 -18.36 6.18 -6.15
CA PRO A 20 -18.47 5.63 -7.49
C PRO A 20 -19.11 6.64 -8.44
N SER A 21 -18.67 6.68 -9.68
CA SER A 21 -19.25 7.54 -10.72
C SER A 21 -20.68 7.11 -11.13
N ARG A 22 -21.05 5.88 -10.82
CA ARG A 22 -22.42 5.33 -11.04
C ARG A 22 -22.87 4.61 -9.77
N ALA A 23 -24.07 4.92 -9.34
CA ALA A 23 -24.68 4.32 -8.13
C ALA A 23 -25.04 2.84 -8.32
N SER A 24 -25.22 2.39 -9.56
CA SER A 24 -25.51 1.00 -9.90
C SER A 24 -24.99 0.65 -11.30
N THR A 25 -24.72 -0.63 -11.49
CA THR A 25 -24.37 -1.23 -12.78
C THR A 25 -25.39 -2.32 -13.08
N THR A 26 -25.96 -2.33 -14.29
CA THR A 26 -26.86 -3.38 -14.74
C THR A 26 -26.07 -4.31 -15.67
N THR A 27 -25.98 -5.57 -15.32
CA THR A 27 -25.40 -6.62 -16.15
C THR A 27 -26.55 -7.48 -16.68
N VAL A 28 -26.62 -7.66 -18.00
CA VAL A 28 -27.62 -8.53 -18.64
C VAL A 28 -26.93 -9.88 -18.88
N ASN A 29 -27.53 -10.96 -18.39
CA ASN A 29 -27.03 -12.31 -18.64
C ASN A 29 -27.41 -12.78 -20.05
N ASP A 30 -26.90 -13.93 -20.48
CA ASP A 30 -27.16 -14.51 -21.80
C ASP A 30 -28.65 -14.87 -22.02
N GLU A 31 -29.45 -14.95 -20.98
CA GLU A 31 -30.90 -15.22 -21.00
C GLU A 31 -31.74 -13.93 -21.09
N GLY A 32 -31.08 -12.74 -21.04
CA GLY A 32 -31.73 -11.43 -21.15
C GLY A 32 -32.23 -10.87 -19.82
N ASP A 33 -31.95 -11.52 -18.70
CA ASP A 33 -32.30 -11.03 -17.36
C ASP A 33 -31.28 -10.00 -16.89
N GLY A 34 -31.78 -8.86 -16.42
CA GLY A 34 -30.95 -7.78 -15.89
C GLY A 34 -30.70 -7.92 -14.39
N GLU A 35 -29.45 -8.12 -13.99
CA GLU A 35 -29.03 -8.03 -12.60
C GLU A 35 -28.50 -6.61 -12.30
N VAL A 36 -29.06 -5.97 -11.27
CA VAL A 36 -28.65 -4.64 -10.83
C VAL A 36 -27.73 -4.75 -9.64
N GLU A 37 -26.44 -4.51 -9.86
CA GLU A 37 -25.45 -4.41 -8.81
C GLU A 37 -25.34 -2.95 -8.31
N ARG A 38 -25.42 -2.74 -7.00
CA ARG A 38 -25.26 -1.42 -6.40
C ARG A 38 -23.79 -1.14 -6.10
N ASN A 39 -23.33 0.04 -6.47
CA ASN A 39 -22.00 0.54 -6.19
C ASN A 39 -22.09 1.51 -4.98
N PRO A 40 -21.83 1.06 -3.75
CA PRO A 40 -21.97 1.90 -2.55
C PRO A 40 -20.81 2.89 -2.45
N ASN A 41 -21.05 4.01 -1.77
CA ASN A 41 -19.96 4.82 -1.24
C ASN A 41 -19.19 4.01 -0.20
N THR A 42 -17.89 4.16 -0.15
CA THR A 42 -17.03 3.36 0.73
C THR A 42 -16.10 4.24 1.55
N LEU A 43 -15.89 3.86 2.80
CA LEU A 43 -14.78 4.32 3.63
C LEU A 43 -13.59 3.39 3.39
N VAL A 44 -12.51 3.91 2.84
CA VAL A 44 -11.24 3.19 2.66
C VAL A 44 -10.32 3.59 3.79
N TRP A 45 -9.80 2.63 4.53
CA TRP A 45 -8.91 2.88 5.65
C TRP A 45 -7.93 1.73 5.83
N GLY A 46 -6.80 2.01 6.47
CA GLY A 46 -5.79 1.01 6.68
C GLY A 46 -4.57 1.55 7.39
N PHE A 47 -3.64 0.66 7.69
CA PHE A 47 -2.35 1.01 8.26
C PHE A 47 -1.29 0.00 7.83
N ALA A 48 -0.03 0.45 7.83
CA ALA A 48 1.12 -0.38 7.56
C ALA A 48 2.15 -0.25 8.68
N ILE A 49 2.88 -1.34 8.91
CA ILE A 49 4.05 -1.37 9.78
C ILE A 49 5.23 -1.79 8.90
N GLU A 50 6.28 -1.00 8.96
CA GLU A 50 7.50 -1.21 8.20
C GLU A 50 8.70 -1.32 9.14
N TYR A 51 9.69 -2.15 8.75
CA TYR A 51 10.97 -2.23 9.44
C TYR A 51 12.10 -1.92 8.47
N SER A 52 12.71 -0.73 8.64
CA SER A 52 13.73 -0.26 7.71
C SER A 52 15.14 -0.73 8.08
N ILE A 53 15.65 -1.72 7.36
CA ILE A 53 17.05 -2.16 7.49
C ILE A 53 18.03 -1.04 7.10
N PRO A 54 17.80 -0.25 6.03
CA PRO A 54 18.63 0.92 5.73
C PRO A 54 18.74 1.92 6.89
N TYR A 55 17.60 2.24 7.52
CA TYR A 55 17.58 3.13 8.68
C TYR A 55 18.30 2.53 9.90
N LEU A 56 18.11 1.24 10.14
CA LEU A 56 18.78 0.50 11.20
C LEU A 56 20.31 0.62 11.05
N ASN A 57 20.82 0.34 9.85
CA ASN A 57 22.24 0.41 9.54
C ASN A 57 22.84 1.81 9.68
N ALA A 58 22.08 2.82 9.25
CA ALA A 58 22.55 4.21 9.26
C ALA A 58 22.49 4.87 10.64
N ASN A 59 21.53 4.50 11.51
CA ASN A 59 21.19 5.30 12.68
C ASN A 59 21.20 4.54 14.01
N VAL A 60 21.15 3.22 13.99
CA VAL A 60 21.01 2.41 15.21
C VAL A 60 22.17 1.45 15.38
N GLN A 61 22.28 0.46 14.51
CA GLN A 61 23.29 -0.60 14.58
C GLN A 61 23.51 -1.21 13.21
N GLY A 62 24.77 -1.38 12.80
CA GLY A 62 25.10 -2.09 11.58
C GLY A 62 24.73 -3.57 11.66
N THR A 63 24.01 -4.07 10.67
CA THR A 63 23.64 -5.49 10.57
C THR A 63 24.76 -6.37 10.03
N GLY A 64 25.81 -5.75 9.43
CA GLY A 64 26.86 -6.47 8.70
C GLY A 64 26.40 -6.99 7.33
N TRP A 65 25.16 -6.74 6.94
CA TRP A 65 24.66 -7.17 5.64
C TRP A 65 25.14 -6.25 4.52
N SER A 66 25.45 -6.85 3.37
CA SER A 66 25.79 -6.13 2.13
C SER A 66 24.59 -6.04 1.19
N ALA A 67 24.72 -5.23 0.14
CA ALA A 67 23.71 -5.15 -0.91
C ALA A 67 23.48 -6.54 -1.56
N PRO A 68 22.24 -6.87 -1.93
CA PRO A 68 21.03 -6.05 -1.87
C PRO A 68 20.27 -6.11 -0.52
N PHE A 69 20.69 -6.96 0.42
CA PHE A 69 19.95 -7.28 1.64
C PHE A 69 19.89 -6.14 2.65
N ASN A 70 20.91 -5.29 2.70
CA ASN A 70 20.93 -4.10 3.56
C ASN A 70 19.99 -2.98 3.09
N GLN A 71 19.32 -3.14 1.94
CA GLN A 71 18.38 -2.20 1.35
C GLN A 71 16.92 -2.66 1.46
N LEU A 72 16.66 -3.73 2.21
CA LEU A 72 15.33 -4.30 2.36
C LEU A 72 14.53 -3.61 3.47
N ILE A 73 13.23 -3.47 3.24
CA ILE A 73 12.25 -2.95 4.19
C ILE A 73 11.06 -3.92 4.18
N PRO A 74 11.02 -4.90 5.10
CA PRO A 74 9.82 -5.68 5.33
C PRO A 74 8.65 -4.79 5.72
N VAL A 75 7.48 -5.08 5.17
CA VAL A 75 6.23 -4.35 5.39
C VAL A 75 5.08 -5.31 5.62
N VAL A 76 4.13 -4.92 6.46
CA VAL A 76 2.82 -5.57 6.56
C VAL A 76 1.77 -4.49 6.52
N GLU A 77 0.91 -4.54 5.51
CA GLU A 77 -0.24 -3.65 5.37
C GLU A 77 -1.54 -4.34 5.80
N LEU A 78 -2.45 -3.56 6.38
CA LEU A 78 -3.85 -3.90 6.58
C LEU A 78 -4.70 -2.88 5.86
N SER A 79 -5.46 -3.33 4.86
CA SER A 79 -6.29 -2.48 4.01
C SER A 79 -7.75 -2.89 4.12
N PHE A 80 -8.63 -1.93 4.37
CA PHE A 80 -10.05 -2.14 4.57
C PHE A 80 -10.90 -1.23 3.71
N SER A 81 -12.06 -1.72 3.29
CA SER A 81 -13.11 -0.95 2.64
C SER A 81 -14.45 -1.27 3.29
N THR A 82 -15.11 -0.24 3.81
CA THR A 82 -16.39 -0.34 4.51
C THR A 82 -17.46 0.38 3.71
N ALA A 83 -18.53 -0.32 3.34
CA ALA A 83 -19.68 0.28 2.67
C ALA A 83 -20.41 1.24 3.62
N LEU A 84 -20.72 2.47 3.15
CA LEU A 84 -21.34 3.52 3.93
C LEU A 84 -22.86 3.64 3.68
N ASP A 85 -23.35 3.11 2.57
CA ASP A 85 -24.75 3.24 2.19
C ASP A 85 -25.63 2.23 2.93
N ARG A 86 -26.86 2.65 3.25
CA ARG A 86 -27.86 1.79 3.89
C ARG A 86 -28.19 0.60 2.99
N GLY A 87 -28.15 -0.61 3.55
CA GLY A 87 -28.40 -1.85 2.81
C GLY A 87 -27.19 -2.44 2.11
N ALA A 88 -26.08 -1.73 2.04
CA ALA A 88 -24.81 -2.29 1.65
C ALA A 88 -24.15 -3.01 2.85
N SER A 89 -23.51 -4.13 2.60
CA SER A 89 -23.11 -5.01 3.69
C SER A 89 -21.61 -5.09 3.90
N GLY A 90 -21.17 -4.61 5.07
CA GLY A 90 -19.96 -5.04 5.76
C GLY A 90 -18.66 -4.41 5.27
N THR A 91 -17.60 -4.81 5.95
CA THR A 91 -16.23 -4.42 5.64
C THR A 91 -15.52 -5.56 4.94
N THR A 92 -14.85 -5.26 3.83
CA THR A 92 -13.85 -6.11 3.21
C THR A 92 -12.47 -5.71 3.72
N GLY A 93 -11.52 -6.63 3.73
CA GLY A 93 -10.16 -6.32 4.14
C GLY A 93 -9.17 -7.37 3.71
N THR A 94 -7.92 -6.93 3.60
CA THR A 94 -6.77 -7.76 3.28
C THR A 94 -5.63 -7.51 4.25
N ILE A 95 -4.80 -8.51 4.46
CA ILE A 95 -3.47 -8.37 5.04
C ILE A 95 -2.45 -8.62 3.93
N ASN A 96 -1.51 -7.69 3.79
CA ASN A 96 -0.55 -7.69 2.70
C ASN A 96 0.88 -7.70 3.28
N PRO A 97 1.42 -8.88 3.59
CA PRO A 97 2.84 -9.00 3.90
C PRO A 97 3.67 -8.80 2.63
N GLY A 98 4.71 -8.00 2.73
CA GLY A 98 5.52 -7.61 1.61
C GLY A 98 6.95 -7.25 1.94
N LEU A 99 7.67 -6.92 0.89
CA LEU A 99 9.05 -6.53 0.94
C LEU A 99 9.30 -5.40 -0.05
N ILE A 100 9.95 -4.35 0.44
CA ILE A 100 10.41 -3.23 -0.37
C ILE A 100 11.93 -3.30 -0.47
N TRP A 101 12.47 -3.19 -1.66
CA TRP A 101 13.89 -2.96 -1.90
C TRP A 101 14.10 -1.49 -2.24
N ALA A 102 14.85 -0.79 -1.41
CA ALA A 102 15.07 0.65 -1.51
C ALA A 102 16.43 0.95 -2.18
N GLY A 103 16.42 1.14 -3.49
CA GLY A 103 17.58 1.59 -4.26
C GLY A 103 17.72 3.11 -4.25
N ARG A 104 18.82 3.61 -4.83
CA ARG A 104 19.10 5.04 -4.93
C ARG A 104 18.20 5.77 -5.93
N TYR A 105 17.89 5.13 -7.05
CA TYR A 105 17.18 5.72 -8.17
C TYR A 105 15.75 5.25 -8.31
N PHE A 106 15.46 4.10 -7.70
CA PHE A 106 14.14 3.47 -7.74
C PHE A 106 13.94 2.55 -6.54
N GLN A 107 12.70 2.22 -6.31
CA GLN A 107 12.23 1.29 -5.29
C GLN A 107 11.41 0.20 -5.96
N LEU A 108 11.60 -1.04 -5.56
CA LEU A 108 10.76 -2.18 -5.96
C LEU A 108 10.02 -2.69 -4.73
N ALA A 109 8.74 -2.91 -4.85
CA ALA A 109 7.95 -3.56 -3.81
C ALA A 109 7.19 -4.75 -4.37
N ALA A 110 6.99 -5.77 -3.54
CA ALA A 110 6.13 -6.90 -3.84
C ALA A 110 5.43 -7.35 -2.57
N GLU A 111 4.12 -7.60 -2.66
CA GLU A 111 3.27 -7.98 -1.53
C GLU A 111 2.32 -9.11 -1.94
N ALA A 112 2.07 -10.03 -1.02
CA ALA A 112 0.96 -10.95 -1.12
C ALA A 112 -0.31 -10.27 -0.61
N VAL A 113 -1.42 -10.41 -1.32
CA VAL A 113 -2.73 -9.87 -0.95
C VAL A 113 -3.60 -11.00 -0.44
N ILE A 114 -3.77 -11.08 0.87
CA ILE A 114 -4.46 -12.18 1.54
C ILE A 114 -5.81 -11.67 2.08
N PRO A 115 -6.95 -12.19 1.58
CA PRO A 115 -8.27 -11.81 2.09
C PRO A 115 -8.44 -12.15 3.57
N LEU A 116 -9.00 -11.22 4.35
CA LEU A 116 -9.27 -11.41 5.79
C LEU A 116 -10.65 -12.03 6.06
N ASN A 117 -11.56 -11.98 5.09
CA ASN A 117 -12.89 -12.53 5.21
C ASN A 117 -13.44 -12.98 3.84
N ASN A 118 -14.53 -13.75 3.85
CA ASN A 118 -15.15 -14.29 2.63
C ASN A 118 -15.64 -13.21 1.65
N ARG A 119 -15.93 -12.00 2.14
CA ARG A 119 -16.35 -10.87 1.28
C ARG A 119 -15.19 -10.24 0.53
N SER A 120 -13.98 -10.38 1.04
CA SER A 120 -12.75 -9.91 0.39
C SER A 120 -12.26 -10.87 -0.69
N GLY A 121 -12.91 -12.01 -0.83
CA GLY A 121 -12.51 -13.09 -1.73
C GLY A 121 -11.93 -14.30 -0.98
N SER A 122 -11.56 -15.32 -1.75
CA SER A 122 -11.03 -16.59 -1.22
C SER A 122 -9.64 -16.95 -1.76
N ARG A 123 -9.10 -16.11 -2.65
CA ARG A 123 -7.80 -16.37 -3.32
C ARG A 123 -6.77 -15.35 -2.89
N VAL A 124 -5.56 -15.83 -2.66
CA VAL A 124 -4.40 -14.98 -2.46
C VAL A 124 -4.00 -14.38 -3.80
N GLY A 125 -3.86 -13.07 -3.84
CA GLY A 125 -3.30 -12.31 -4.93
C GLY A 125 -1.88 -11.86 -4.62
N TRP A 126 -1.30 -11.09 -5.54
CA TRP A 126 -0.04 -10.38 -5.32
C TRP A 126 -0.05 -9.06 -6.07
N VAL A 127 0.71 -8.10 -5.57
CA VAL A 127 0.95 -6.80 -6.19
C VAL A 127 2.45 -6.55 -6.23
N ALA A 128 2.90 -5.93 -7.31
CA ALA A 128 4.26 -5.43 -7.42
C ALA A 128 4.22 -3.96 -7.83
N GLN A 129 5.15 -3.17 -7.33
CA GLN A 129 5.21 -1.74 -7.54
C GLN A 129 6.64 -1.30 -7.85
N LEU A 130 6.76 -0.37 -8.78
CA LEU A 130 8.01 0.31 -9.11
C LEU A 130 7.83 1.82 -8.87
N HIS A 131 8.67 2.37 -7.99
CA HIS A 131 8.79 3.82 -7.78
C HIS A 131 10.08 4.30 -8.41
N LEU A 132 10.02 5.37 -9.19
CA LEU A 132 11.17 6.05 -9.77
C LEU A 132 11.38 7.40 -9.08
N PHE A 133 12.60 7.66 -8.65
CA PHE A 133 12.99 8.94 -8.03
C PHE A 133 13.50 9.88 -9.13
N LEU A 134 12.59 10.72 -9.66
CA LEU A 134 12.89 11.59 -10.80
C LEU A 134 13.93 12.66 -10.46
N ASP A 135 14.00 13.10 -9.22
CA ASP A 135 15.00 14.03 -8.70
C ASP A 135 16.44 13.47 -8.78
N TYR A 136 16.60 12.16 -8.60
CA TYR A 136 17.88 11.48 -8.76
C TYR A 136 18.18 11.07 -10.19
N LEU A 137 17.14 10.71 -10.98
CA LEU A 137 17.29 10.27 -12.36
C LEU A 137 17.52 11.46 -13.31
N PHE A 138 16.82 12.58 -13.08
CA PHE A 138 16.79 13.74 -13.95
C PHE A 138 16.89 15.06 -13.15
N PRO A 139 17.97 15.28 -12.39
CA PRO A 139 18.07 16.38 -11.41
C PRO A 139 18.03 17.78 -12.03
N THR A 140 18.36 17.91 -13.32
CA THR A 140 18.43 19.19 -14.02
C THR A 140 17.22 19.47 -14.91
N THR A 141 16.28 18.54 -15.03
CA THR A 141 15.11 18.65 -15.92
C THR A 141 13.81 18.41 -15.13
N ILE A 142 13.11 17.31 -15.41
CA ILE A 142 11.81 16.99 -14.79
C ILE A 142 11.88 16.67 -13.28
N GLY A 143 13.04 16.27 -12.78
CA GLY A 143 13.30 16.03 -11.36
C GLY A 143 13.72 17.26 -10.57
N LYS A 144 13.84 18.43 -11.22
CA LYS A 144 14.19 19.67 -10.54
C LYS A 144 13.05 20.13 -9.63
N PRO A 145 13.31 20.44 -8.34
CA PRO A 145 12.28 20.99 -7.45
C PRO A 145 11.66 22.27 -8.02
N ILE A 146 10.33 22.36 -7.99
CA ILE A 146 9.59 23.53 -8.49
C ILE A 146 9.87 24.78 -7.63
N PHE A 147 10.15 24.56 -6.33
CA PHE A 147 10.43 25.60 -5.34
C PHE A 147 11.85 25.42 -4.76
N ALA A 148 12.86 25.39 -5.60
CA ALA A 148 14.25 25.46 -5.14
C ALA A 148 14.65 26.92 -4.99
N ASN A 149 14.91 27.37 -3.77
CA ASN A 149 15.60 28.62 -3.47
C ASN A 149 17.10 28.45 -3.69
#